data_3d248a142da4f15c729624e6a6804283
#
_entry.id   3d248a142da4f15c729624e6a6804283
#
_cell.length_a   1.000
_cell.length_b   1.000
_cell.length_c   1.000
_cell.angle_alpha   90.00
_cell.angle_beta   90.00
_cell.angle_gamma   90.00
#
_symmetry.space_group_name_H-M   'P 1'
#
loop_
_entity.id
_entity.type
_entity.pdbx_description
1 polymer ?
#
loop_
_entity_poly.entity_id
_entity_poly.type
_entity_poly.pdbx_seq_one_letter_code
_entity_poly.pdbx_strand_id
1 'polypeptide(L)'
;MSEAATTPPGLPAASAGRPPVDQGHPRKWWILVVVSLGMFMALLDVTIVNIATPAIIEGLHTTVAGVSWVLNSYSLVLAMAFLSMGRVADRYGQRRVFLFGLVAFTVFSMLCGFAPSVGWLVAFRAGQGLGGAALMTVSLAIVLSAFPQRQQGTAVGIWGALGQAAAAIGPSLGGVLIAYGDWSWIFFVNIPIGLVAVAVCAWIVPRDRPHSAEGGLDIPGILISGAGLFCLTLALVQADAWGWRSPVIVALGASAAATFPVFMWWETRTPSPMFPVGLLRIRPFTAANTAIMFLGVAMGGTFLMLVIFLVTVSGYSELRAALAISVMPVLALLVAPNA
;
A
#
# COMPACT_ATOMS: atom_id res chain seq x y z
N MET A 1 9.54 59.60 58.54
CA MET A 1 8.82 59.46 57.27
C MET A 1 9.21 58.09 56.70
N SER A 2 8.36 57.12 56.97
CA SER A 2 8.58 55.71 56.54
C SER A 2 7.67 55.44 55.33
N GLU A 3 8.25 55.20 54.20
CA GLU A 3 7.57 54.88 52.95
C GLU A 3 7.26 53.41 52.94
N ALA A 4 5.99 53.06 53.08
CA ALA A 4 5.50 51.70 53.03
C ALA A 4 5.42 51.25 51.55
N ALA A 5 6.29 50.31 51.14
CA ALA A 5 6.24 49.69 49.88
C ALA A 5 5.00 48.75 49.79
N THR A 6 4.03 49.16 49.01
CA THR A 6 2.84 48.33 48.67
C THR A 6 3.23 47.22 47.65
N THR A 7 3.20 45.98 48.10
CA THR A 7 3.31 44.81 47.27
C THR A 7 2.07 44.66 46.37
N PRO A 8 2.17 44.51 45.06
CA PRO A 8 1.01 44.29 44.20
C PRO A 8 0.37 42.91 44.47
N PRO A 9 -0.99 42.75 44.32
CA PRO A 9 -1.70 41.53 44.61
C PRO A 9 -1.27 40.43 43.62
N GLY A 10 -1.02 39.23 44.19
CA GLY A 10 -0.50 38.05 43.52
C GLY A 10 -1.27 37.70 42.26
N LEU A 11 -0.55 37.62 41.16
CA LEU A 11 -0.98 36.88 39.97
C LEU A 11 -1.20 35.43 40.39
N PRO A 12 -2.33 34.81 40.04
CA PRO A 12 -2.49 33.39 40.27
C PRO A 12 -1.37 32.67 39.49
N ALA A 13 -0.61 31.81 40.18
CA ALA A 13 0.37 30.93 39.58
C ALA A 13 -0.33 30.16 38.47
N ALA A 14 -0.04 30.54 37.23
CA ALA A 14 -0.43 29.73 36.07
C ALA A 14 0.21 28.36 36.29
N SER A 15 -0.59 27.41 36.77
CA SER A 15 -0.26 26.00 36.68
C SER A 15 -0.11 25.72 35.17
N ALA A 16 1.12 25.80 34.70
CA ALA A 16 1.48 25.31 33.37
C ALA A 16 1.17 23.81 33.39
N GLY A 17 -0.10 23.51 33.12
CA GLY A 17 -0.55 22.16 32.89
C GLY A 17 0.33 21.60 31.75
N ARG A 18 1.14 20.59 32.07
CA ARG A 18 1.81 19.84 31.04
C ARG A 18 0.78 19.52 29.97
N PRO A 19 1.04 19.80 28.66
CA PRO A 19 0.11 19.41 27.61
C PRO A 19 -0.25 17.96 27.84
N PRO A 20 -1.54 17.57 27.68
CA PRO A 20 -1.97 16.19 27.90
C PRO A 20 -1.04 15.27 27.12
N VAL A 21 -0.43 14.33 27.82
CA VAL A 21 0.45 13.34 27.20
C VAL A 21 -0.39 12.65 26.14
N ASP A 22 -0.05 12.83 24.87
CA ASP A 22 -0.69 12.14 23.76
C ASP A 22 -0.46 10.65 23.98
N GLN A 23 -1.47 9.97 24.53
CA GLN A 23 -1.39 8.55 24.88
C GLN A 23 -1.74 7.65 23.67
N GLY A 24 -2.20 8.26 22.57
CA GLY A 24 -2.72 7.52 21.42
C GLY A 24 -3.99 6.74 21.75
N HIS A 25 -4.47 5.95 20.82
CA HIS A 25 -5.69 5.14 21.02
C HIS A 25 -5.44 3.96 21.98
N PRO A 26 -6.35 3.64 22.94
CA PRO A 26 -6.14 2.56 23.91
C PRO A 26 -5.94 1.17 23.26
N ARG A 27 -6.52 0.95 22.08
CA ARG A 27 -6.38 -0.30 21.31
C ARG A 27 -5.40 -0.20 20.14
N LYS A 28 -4.43 0.73 20.16
CA LYS A 28 -3.52 1.03 19.04
C LYS A 28 -2.79 -0.19 18.48
N TRP A 29 -2.33 -1.10 19.34
CA TRP A 29 -1.65 -2.33 18.90
C TRP A 29 -2.56 -3.28 18.14
N TRP A 30 -3.81 -3.41 18.56
CA TRP A 30 -4.80 -4.19 17.82
C TRP A 30 -5.17 -3.54 16.49
N ILE A 31 -5.26 -2.22 16.46
CA ILE A 31 -5.45 -1.46 15.21
C ILE A 31 -4.28 -1.73 14.26
N LEU A 32 -3.04 -1.67 14.76
CA LEU A 32 -1.84 -1.97 13.98
C LEU A 32 -1.92 -3.38 13.37
N VAL A 33 -2.23 -4.40 14.17
CA VAL A 33 -2.32 -5.80 13.71
C VAL A 33 -3.36 -5.94 12.59
N VAL A 34 -4.57 -5.42 12.81
CA VAL A 34 -5.68 -5.55 11.84
C VAL A 34 -5.39 -4.82 10.53
N VAL A 35 -4.86 -3.61 10.64
CA VAL A 35 -4.56 -2.78 9.47
C VAL A 35 -3.37 -3.33 8.69
N SER A 36 -2.36 -3.87 9.41
CA SER A 36 -1.24 -4.56 8.79
C SER A 36 -1.66 -5.87 8.12
N LEU A 37 -2.71 -6.55 8.62
CA LEU A 37 -3.26 -7.74 7.97
C LEU A 37 -3.85 -7.44 6.58
N GLY A 38 -4.52 -6.29 6.40
CA GLY A 38 -4.98 -5.85 5.09
C GLY A 38 -3.83 -5.58 4.11
N MET A 39 -2.78 -4.91 4.58
CA MET A 39 -1.56 -4.71 3.78
C MET A 39 -0.85 -6.05 3.49
N PHE A 40 -0.77 -6.93 4.48
CA PHE A 40 -0.21 -8.27 4.35
C PHE A 40 -0.90 -9.04 3.22
N MET A 41 -2.24 -9.06 3.20
CA MET A 41 -3.02 -9.71 2.13
C MET A 41 -2.68 -9.15 0.75
N ALA A 42 -2.62 -7.82 0.61
CA ALA A 42 -2.33 -7.18 -0.67
C ALA A 42 -0.91 -7.49 -1.19
N LEU A 43 0.09 -7.55 -0.31
CA LEU A 43 1.48 -7.89 -0.68
C LEU A 43 1.70 -9.39 -0.88
N LEU A 44 1.06 -10.22 -0.06
CA LEU A 44 1.06 -11.67 -0.23
C LEU A 44 0.53 -12.06 -1.60
N ASP A 45 -0.59 -11.46 -2.00
CA ASP A 45 -1.25 -11.72 -3.27
C ASP A 45 -0.34 -11.45 -4.47
N VAL A 46 0.43 -10.37 -4.45
CA VAL A 46 1.38 -10.05 -5.53
C VAL A 46 2.42 -11.17 -5.70
N THR A 47 2.93 -11.72 -4.62
CA THR A 47 4.02 -12.70 -4.66
C THR A 47 3.52 -14.13 -4.87
N ILE A 48 2.37 -14.48 -4.31
CA ILE A 48 1.80 -15.82 -4.41
C ILE A 48 1.31 -16.14 -5.83
N VAL A 49 0.74 -15.16 -6.55
CA VAL A 49 0.24 -15.33 -7.92
C VAL A 49 1.39 -15.55 -8.91
N ASN A 50 2.57 -14.95 -8.66
CA ASN A 50 3.74 -15.19 -9.50
C ASN A 50 4.14 -16.68 -9.54
N ILE A 51 4.11 -17.36 -8.39
CA ILE A 51 4.45 -18.79 -8.30
C ILE A 51 3.38 -19.66 -8.97
N ALA A 52 2.13 -19.23 -8.99
CA ALA A 52 1.04 -19.95 -9.62
C ALA A 52 1.00 -19.84 -11.16
N THR A 53 1.87 -19.04 -11.76
CA THR A 53 1.89 -18.80 -13.21
C THR A 53 1.82 -20.10 -14.05
N PRO A 54 2.66 -21.14 -13.83
CA PRO A 54 2.59 -22.37 -14.58
C PRO A 54 1.25 -23.11 -14.40
N ALA A 55 0.76 -23.20 -13.16
CA ALA A 55 -0.50 -23.85 -12.83
C ALA A 55 -1.73 -23.14 -13.43
N ILE A 56 -1.70 -21.79 -13.51
CA ILE A 56 -2.75 -21.01 -14.17
C ILE A 56 -2.72 -21.22 -15.68
N ILE A 57 -1.53 -21.32 -16.31
CA ILE A 57 -1.40 -21.62 -17.74
C ILE A 57 -2.04 -22.96 -18.07
N GLU A 58 -1.73 -23.97 -17.28
CA GLU A 58 -2.28 -25.32 -17.46
C GLU A 58 -3.78 -25.38 -17.17
N GLY A 59 -4.21 -24.84 -16.01
CA GLY A 59 -5.60 -24.92 -15.54
C GLY A 59 -6.59 -24.12 -16.39
N LEU A 60 -6.19 -22.99 -16.96
CA LEU A 60 -7.04 -22.16 -17.84
C LEU A 60 -6.72 -22.31 -19.33
N HIS A 61 -5.82 -23.25 -19.72
CA HIS A 61 -5.38 -23.51 -21.10
C HIS A 61 -4.99 -22.19 -21.82
N THR A 62 -4.20 -21.36 -21.15
CA THR A 62 -3.83 -20.02 -21.61
C THR A 62 -2.34 -19.94 -21.99
N THR A 63 -1.88 -18.76 -22.37
CA THR A 63 -0.49 -18.48 -22.74
C THR A 63 0.23 -17.70 -21.65
N VAL A 64 1.56 -17.63 -21.69
CA VAL A 64 2.39 -16.76 -20.83
C VAL A 64 1.92 -15.30 -20.93
N ALA A 65 1.59 -14.83 -22.14
CA ALA A 65 1.06 -13.49 -22.34
C ALA A 65 -0.28 -13.27 -21.62
N GLY A 66 -1.16 -14.28 -21.63
CA GLY A 66 -2.43 -14.24 -20.89
C GLY A 66 -2.22 -14.08 -19.39
N VAL A 67 -1.32 -14.87 -18.80
CA VAL A 67 -1.02 -14.77 -17.36
C VAL A 67 -0.26 -13.48 -17.03
N SER A 68 0.59 -12.97 -17.91
CA SER A 68 1.19 -11.66 -17.75
C SER A 68 0.12 -10.56 -17.56
N TRP A 69 -0.99 -10.63 -18.31
CA TRP A 69 -2.12 -9.73 -18.12
C TRP A 69 -2.84 -9.93 -16.78
N VAL A 70 -2.91 -11.15 -16.26
CA VAL A 70 -3.44 -11.42 -14.91
C VAL A 70 -2.63 -10.70 -13.83
N LEU A 71 -1.30 -10.75 -13.91
CA LEU A 71 -0.39 -10.05 -12.99
C LEU A 71 -0.47 -8.53 -13.16
N ASN A 72 -0.43 -8.09 -14.41
CA ASN A 72 -0.34 -6.67 -14.76
C ASN A 72 -1.62 -5.91 -14.48
N SER A 73 -2.80 -6.51 -14.68
CA SER A 73 -4.09 -5.85 -14.45
C SER A 73 -4.26 -5.42 -12.99
N TYR A 74 -3.84 -6.25 -12.05
CA TYR A 74 -3.81 -5.89 -10.63
C TYR A 74 -2.90 -4.68 -10.38
N SER A 75 -1.65 -4.76 -10.83
CA SER A 75 -0.64 -3.71 -10.61
C SER A 75 -1.01 -2.39 -11.28
N LEU A 76 -1.59 -2.42 -12.49
CA LEU A 76 -2.05 -1.25 -13.22
C LEU A 76 -3.17 -0.52 -12.48
N VAL A 77 -4.21 -1.25 -12.06
CA VAL A 77 -5.34 -0.65 -11.34
C VAL A 77 -4.92 -0.19 -9.95
N LEU A 78 -4.07 -0.96 -9.26
CA LEU A 78 -3.51 -0.56 -7.98
C LEU A 78 -2.76 0.76 -8.10
N ALA A 79 -1.84 0.91 -9.06
CA ALA A 79 -1.08 2.13 -9.28
C ALA A 79 -1.98 3.32 -9.63
N MET A 80 -2.94 3.13 -10.55
CA MET A 80 -3.89 4.16 -10.95
C MET A 80 -4.75 4.66 -9.78
N ALA A 81 -5.21 3.75 -8.92
CA ALA A 81 -6.10 4.07 -7.82
C ALA A 81 -5.36 4.53 -6.54
N PHE A 82 -4.05 4.33 -6.46
CA PHE A 82 -3.28 4.54 -5.23
C PHE A 82 -3.43 5.95 -4.65
N LEU A 83 -3.20 6.97 -5.47
CA LEU A 83 -3.33 8.37 -5.06
C LEU A 83 -4.79 8.74 -4.77
N SER A 84 -5.71 8.25 -5.60
CA SER A 84 -7.14 8.54 -5.48
C SER A 84 -7.76 7.97 -4.20
N MET A 85 -7.34 6.77 -3.78
CA MET A 85 -7.85 6.14 -2.55
C MET A 85 -7.46 6.93 -1.29
N GLY A 86 -6.29 7.57 -1.27
CA GLY A 86 -5.92 8.49 -0.21
C GLY A 86 -6.92 9.64 -0.09
N ARG A 87 -7.22 10.32 -1.19
CA ARG A 87 -8.17 11.45 -1.19
C ARG A 87 -9.61 11.01 -0.85
N VAL A 88 -10.02 9.85 -1.34
CA VAL A 88 -11.32 9.26 -0.98
C VAL A 88 -11.39 8.98 0.53
N ALA A 89 -10.29 8.52 1.12
CA ALA A 89 -10.21 8.27 2.56
C ALA A 89 -10.26 9.57 3.39
N ASP A 90 -9.61 10.63 2.94
CA ASP A 90 -9.67 11.93 3.60
C ASP A 90 -11.10 12.50 3.61
N ARG A 91 -11.87 12.26 2.55
CA ARG A 91 -13.24 12.76 2.42
C ARG A 91 -14.28 11.89 3.12
N TYR A 92 -14.25 10.60 2.88
CA TYR A 92 -15.30 9.67 3.35
C TYR A 92 -14.94 8.96 4.65
N GLY A 93 -13.69 9.11 5.10
CA GLY A 93 -13.17 8.52 6.32
C GLY A 93 -12.27 7.31 6.05
N GLN A 94 -11.18 7.25 6.81
CA GLN A 94 -10.15 6.22 6.64
C GLN A 94 -10.69 4.81 6.92
N ARG A 95 -11.46 4.63 7.99
CA ARG A 95 -12.05 3.33 8.34
C ARG A 95 -12.99 2.81 7.26
N ARG A 96 -13.86 3.68 6.72
CA ARG A 96 -14.82 3.28 5.68
C ARG A 96 -14.12 2.83 4.41
N VAL A 97 -13.11 3.58 3.97
CA VAL A 97 -12.36 3.24 2.76
C VAL A 97 -11.49 2.00 2.97
N PHE A 98 -10.94 1.80 4.16
CA PHE A 98 -10.21 0.59 4.49
C PHE A 98 -11.13 -0.65 4.53
N LEU A 99 -12.33 -0.54 5.14
CA LEU A 99 -13.34 -1.61 5.11
C LEU A 99 -13.80 -1.91 3.68
N PHE A 100 -14.05 -0.89 2.86
CA PHE A 100 -14.32 -1.09 1.44
C PHE A 100 -13.19 -1.86 0.76
N GLY A 101 -11.93 -1.47 1.02
CA GLY A 101 -10.75 -2.17 0.50
C GLY A 101 -10.71 -3.65 0.89
N LEU A 102 -10.95 -3.96 2.17
CA LEU A 102 -11.01 -5.35 2.67
C LEU A 102 -12.10 -6.16 1.98
N VAL A 103 -13.31 -5.61 1.91
CA VAL A 103 -14.46 -6.30 1.28
C VAL A 103 -14.22 -6.48 -0.22
N ALA A 104 -13.84 -5.42 -0.93
CA ALA A 104 -13.57 -5.47 -2.37
C ALA A 104 -12.44 -6.48 -2.67
N PHE A 105 -11.32 -6.40 -1.96
CA PHE A 105 -10.19 -7.31 -2.15
C PHE A 105 -10.61 -8.77 -1.92
N THR A 106 -11.35 -9.06 -0.85
CA THR A 106 -11.80 -10.41 -0.49
C THR A 106 -12.80 -10.95 -1.52
N VAL A 107 -13.78 -10.14 -1.93
CA VAL A 107 -14.78 -10.53 -2.92
C VAL A 107 -14.15 -10.79 -4.29
N PHE A 108 -13.30 -9.88 -4.76
CA PHE A 108 -12.61 -10.07 -6.02
C PHE A 108 -11.59 -11.20 -5.98
N SER A 109 -10.95 -11.46 -4.84
CA SER A 109 -10.12 -12.65 -4.65
C SER A 109 -10.94 -13.94 -4.78
N MET A 110 -12.13 -13.98 -4.15
CA MET A 110 -13.04 -15.11 -4.32
C MET A 110 -13.45 -15.30 -5.78
N LEU A 111 -13.80 -14.22 -6.48
CA LEU A 111 -14.15 -14.26 -7.91
C LEU A 111 -12.97 -14.73 -8.77
N CYS A 112 -11.73 -14.34 -8.46
CA CYS A 112 -10.53 -14.84 -9.12
C CYS A 112 -10.41 -16.37 -9.00
N GLY A 113 -10.65 -16.92 -7.82
CA GLY A 113 -10.62 -18.37 -7.61
C GLY A 113 -11.70 -19.15 -8.39
N PHE A 114 -12.80 -18.51 -8.76
CA PHE A 114 -13.87 -19.08 -9.58
C PHE A 114 -13.82 -18.65 -11.04
N ALA A 115 -12.74 -18.02 -11.50
CA ALA A 115 -12.66 -17.50 -12.86
C ALA A 115 -12.72 -18.62 -13.92
N PRO A 116 -13.71 -18.59 -14.84
CA PRO A 116 -13.86 -19.66 -15.83
C PRO A 116 -12.90 -19.53 -17.03
N SER A 117 -12.22 -18.38 -17.15
CA SER A 117 -11.24 -18.14 -18.22
C SER A 117 -10.25 -17.04 -17.80
N VAL A 118 -9.12 -16.95 -18.53
CA VAL A 118 -8.11 -15.92 -18.29
C VAL A 118 -8.67 -14.50 -18.42
N GLY A 119 -9.61 -14.24 -19.32
CA GLY A 119 -10.23 -12.92 -19.47
C GLY A 119 -11.02 -12.48 -18.22
N TRP A 120 -11.80 -13.38 -17.64
CA TRP A 120 -12.48 -13.14 -16.37
C TRP A 120 -11.50 -12.97 -15.22
N LEU A 121 -10.45 -13.77 -15.18
CA LEU A 121 -9.40 -13.64 -14.17
C LEU A 121 -8.74 -12.27 -14.24
N VAL A 122 -8.39 -11.77 -15.43
CA VAL A 122 -7.85 -10.42 -15.67
C VAL A 122 -8.81 -9.35 -15.15
N ALA A 123 -10.11 -9.45 -15.46
CA ALA A 123 -11.11 -8.48 -15.02
C ALA A 123 -11.27 -8.48 -13.49
N PHE A 124 -11.31 -9.66 -12.87
CA PHE A 124 -11.41 -9.76 -11.41
C PHE A 124 -10.14 -9.27 -10.70
N ARG A 125 -8.97 -9.51 -11.26
CA ARG A 125 -7.69 -8.98 -10.79
C ARG A 125 -7.66 -7.46 -10.83
N ALA A 126 -8.21 -6.84 -11.86
CA ALA A 126 -8.36 -5.38 -11.91
C ALA A 126 -9.24 -4.87 -10.74
N GLY A 127 -10.37 -5.52 -10.47
CA GLY A 127 -11.21 -5.20 -9.31
C GLY A 127 -10.51 -5.41 -7.97
N GLN A 128 -9.73 -6.49 -7.84
CA GLN A 128 -8.94 -6.79 -6.66
C GLN A 128 -7.84 -5.71 -6.44
N GLY A 129 -7.21 -5.21 -7.52
CA GLY A 129 -6.25 -4.12 -7.49
C GLY A 129 -6.82 -2.82 -6.91
N LEU A 130 -8.10 -2.51 -7.16
CA LEU A 130 -8.79 -1.38 -6.54
C LEU A 130 -8.89 -1.55 -5.01
N GLY A 131 -9.25 -2.74 -4.54
CA GLY A 131 -9.25 -3.08 -3.11
C GLY A 131 -7.84 -2.97 -2.51
N GLY A 132 -6.83 -3.51 -3.18
CA GLY A 132 -5.43 -3.44 -2.78
C GLY A 132 -4.92 -2.00 -2.63
N ALA A 133 -5.27 -1.12 -3.57
CA ALA A 133 -4.93 0.30 -3.50
C ALA A 133 -5.50 0.96 -2.23
N ALA A 134 -6.77 0.71 -1.90
CA ALA A 134 -7.39 1.22 -0.68
C ALA A 134 -6.69 0.68 0.58
N LEU A 135 -6.38 -0.62 0.61
CA LEU A 135 -5.70 -1.25 1.76
C LEU A 135 -4.31 -0.65 1.98
N MET A 136 -3.50 -0.56 0.94
CA MET A 136 -2.12 -0.08 1.06
C MET A 136 -2.05 1.41 1.43
N THR A 137 -2.86 2.24 0.76
CA THR A 137 -2.82 3.70 0.97
C THR A 137 -3.34 4.08 2.36
N VAL A 138 -4.46 3.49 2.79
CA VAL A 138 -5.17 3.93 4.00
C VAL A 138 -4.59 3.28 5.26
N SER A 139 -3.94 2.11 5.13
CA SER A 139 -3.39 1.38 6.28
C SER A 139 -2.41 2.23 7.08
N LEU A 140 -1.45 2.86 6.42
CA LEU A 140 -0.46 3.71 7.08
C LEU A 140 -1.10 4.93 7.77
N ALA A 141 -2.09 5.56 7.13
CA ALA A 141 -2.79 6.70 7.70
C ALA A 141 -3.52 6.34 9.02
N ILE A 142 -4.19 5.17 9.05
CA ILE A 142 -4.85 4.66 10.26
C ILE A 142 -3.81 4.37 11.36
N VAL A 143 -2.67 3.76 11.02
CA VAL A 143 -1.59 3.50 11.99
C VAL A 143 -1.10 4.82 12.61
N LEU A 144 -0.76 5.80 11.77
CA LEU A 144 -0.24 7.09 12.23
C LEU A 144 -1.27 7.84 13.10
N SER A 145 -2.55 7.75 12.79
CA SER A 145 -3.62 8.38 13.59
C SER A 145 -3.87 7.69 14.94
N ALA A 146 -3.57 6.39 15.05
CA ALA A 146 -3.80 5.62 16.27
C ALA A 146 -2.65 5.75 17.29
N PHE A 147 -1.43 6.06 16.86
CA PHE A 147 -0.24 6.08 17.70
C PHE A 147 0.21 7.50 18.06
N PRO A 148 0.70 7.74 19.29
CA PRO A 148 1.33 9.00 19.67
C PRO A 148 2.63 9.19 18.88
N GLN A 149 2.99 10.45 18.63
CA GLN A 149 4.16 10.80 17.80
C GLN A 149 5.44 10.06 18.18
N ARG A 150 5.69 9.89 19.48
CA ARG A 150 6.88 9.16 19.99
C ARG A 150 6.93 7.68 19.58
N GLN A 151 5.79 7.07 19.26
CA GLN A 151 5.68 5.65 18.92
C GLN A 151 5.37 5.41 17.44
N GLN A 152 5.17 6.48 16.64
CA GLN A 152 4.86 6.33 15.22
C GLN A 152 5.98 5.64 14.45
N GLY A 153 7.25 5.95 14.74
CA GLY A 153 8.39 5.28 14.10
C GLY A 153 8.37 3.77 14.32
N THR A 154 8.16 3.33 15.57
CA THR A 154 8.03 1.90 15.91
C THR A 154 6.83 1.26 15.21
N ALA A 155 5.67 1.94 15.22
CA ALA A 155 4.46 1.41 14.58
C ALA A 155 4.63 1.25 13.06
N VAL A 156 5.25 2.23 12.40
CA VAL A 156 5.56 2.18 10.96
C VAL A 156 6.58 1.08 10.66
N GLY A 157 7.59 0.93 11.52
CA GLY A 157 8.59 -0.14 11.40
C GLY A 157 7.95 -1.53 11.46
N ILE A 158 7.07 -1.78 12.43
CA ILE A 158 6.34 -3.05 12.54
C ILE A 158 5.39 -3.25 11.35
N TRP A 159 4.65 -2.22 10.96
CA TRP A 159 3.76 -2.25 9.79
C TRP A 159 4.54 -2.62 8.53
N GLY A 160 5.68 -1.97 8.27
CA GLY A 160 6.53 -2.27 7.12
C GLY A 160 7.15 -3.67 7.16
N ALA A 161 7.60 -4.12 8.34
CA ALA A 161 8.15 -5.47 8.51
C ALA A 161 7.11 -6.57 8.26
N LEU A 162 5.85 -6.38 8.70
CA LEU A 162 4.75 -7.30 8.38
C LEU A 162 4.45 -7.36 6.89
N GLY A 163 4.55 -6.22 6.18
CA GLY A 163 4.44 -6.20 4.73
C GLY A 163 5.55 -6.99 4.03
N GLN A 164 6.80 -6.82 4.47
CA GLN A 164 7.93 -7.59 3.92
C GLN A 164 7.81 -9.08 4.23
N ALA A 165 7.33 -9.44 5.41
CA ALA A 165 7.05 -10.83 5.76
C ALA A 165 6.03 -11.47 4.82
N ALA A 166 5.00 -10.73 4.40
CA ALA A 166 4.03 -11.21 3.42
C ALA A 166 4.69 -11.56 2.08
N ALA A 167 5.55 -10.66 1.60
CA ALA A 167 6.27 -10.88 0.34
C ALA A 167 7.22 -12.10 0.42
N ALA A 168 7.85 -12.33 1.57
CA ALA A 168 8.73 -13.48 1.78
C ALA A 168 7.99 -14.82 1.93
N ILE A 169 6.81 -14.81 2.55
CA ILE A 169 6.00 -16.01 2.79
C ILE A 169 5.26 -16.46 1.51
N GLY A 170 4.94 -15.51 0.62
CA GLY A 170 4.13 -15.76 -0.57
C GLY A 170 4.58 -16.94 -1.42
N PRO A 171 5.85 -17.02 -1.84
CA PRO A 171 6.33 -18.13 -2.65
C PRO A 171 6.17 -19.49 -1.98
N SER A 172 6.51 -19.60 -0.70
CA SER A 172 6.41 -20.87 0.05
C SER A 172 4.96 -21.30 0.24
N LEU A 173 4.09 -20.36 0.62
CA LEU A 173 2.66 -20.61 0.80
C LEU A 173 2.00 -20.96 -0.53
N GLY A 174 2.35 -20.25 -1.62
CA GLY A 174 1.85 -20.54 -2.96
C GLY A 174 2.22 -21.92 -3.43
N GLY A 175 3.47 -22.32 -3.27
CA GLY A 175 3.95 -23.66 -3.60
C GLY A 175 3.17 -24.77 -2.85
N VAL A 176 2.93 -24.58 -1.55
CA VAL A 176 2.13 -25.52 -0.74
C VAL A 176 0.68 -25.58 -1.23
N LEU A 177 0.03 -24.44 -1.45
CA LEU A 177 -1.37 -24.39 -1.89
C LEU A 177 -1.57 -25.06 -3.26
N ILE A 178 -0.61 -24.89 -4.18
CA ILE A 178 -0.67 -25.51 -5.52
C ILE A 178 -0.39 -27.01 -5.44
N ALA A 179 0.55 -27.44 -4.58
CA ALA A 179 0.90 -28.84 -4.44
C ALA A 179 -0.22 -29.72 -3.86
N TYR A 180 -1.03 -29.17 -2.96
CA TYR A 180 -2.12 -29.87 -2.28
C TYR A 180 -3.51 -29.53 -2.80
N GLY A 181 -3.62 -28.57 -3.71
CA GLY A 181 -4.88 -28.10 -4.26
C GLY A 181 -4.78 -27.79 -5.75
N ASP A 182 -5.36 -26.67 -6.13
CA ASP A 182 -5.38 -26.11 -7.48
C ASP A 182 -4.90 -24.65 -7.41
N TRP A 183 -4.55 -24.07 -8.59
CA TRP A 183 -4.17 -22.64 -8.66
C TRP A 183 -5.20 -21.70 -8.01
N SER A 184 -6.46 -22.04 -7.97
CA SER A 184 -7.53 -21.27 -7.34
C SER A 184 -7.33 -21.03 -5.85
N TRP A 185 -6.64 -21.95 -5.14
CA TRP A 185 -6.41 -21.86 -3.70
C TRP A 185 -5.55 -20.68 -3.29
N ILE A 186 -4.69 -20.17 -4.18
CA ILE A 186 -3.92 -18.96 -3.92
C ILE A 186 -4.80 -17.73 -3.72
N PHE A 187 -6.00 -17.74 -4.31
CA PHE A 187 -7.01 -16.69 -4.13
C PHE A 187 -7.92 -16.99 -2.94
N PHE A 188 -8.30 -18.22 -2.74
CA PHE A 188 -9.20 -18.61 -1.65
C PHE A 188 -8.57 -18.43 -0.28
N VAL A 189 -7.25 -18.47 -0.13
CA VAL A 189 -6.55 -18.22 1.13
C VAL A 189 -6.84 -16.81 1.68
N ASN A 190 -7.13 -15.85 0.81
CA ASN A 190 -7.49 -14.49 1.21
C ASN A 190 -8.89 -14.38 1.84
N ILE A 191 -9.79 -15.34 1.58
CA ILE A 191 -11.18 -15.27 2.07
C ILE A 191 -11.26 -15.34 3.60
N PRO A 192 -10.72 -16.39 4.27
CA PRO A 192 -10.77 -16.45 5.72
C PRO A 192 -10.04 -15.27 6.38
N ILE A 193 -8.90 -14.87 5.82
CA ILE A 193 -8.13 -13.74 6.35
C ILE A 193 -8.93 -12.44 6.21
N GLY A 194 -9.53 -12.21 5.05
CA GLY A 194 -10.34 -11.02 4.76
C GLY A 194 -11.59 -10.94 5.62
N LEU A 195 -12.31 -12.04 5.81
CA LEU A 195 -13.50 -12.09 6.67
C LEU A 195 -13.15 -11.75 8.12
N VAL A 196 -12.07 -12.32 8.66
CA VAL A 196 -11.58 -11.99 10.00
C VAL A 196 -11.15 -10.52 10.05
N ALA A 197 -10.40 -10.04 9.06
CA ALA A 197 -9.95 -8.65 9.01
C ALA A 197 -11.13 -7.67 8.96
N VAL A 198 -12.16 -7.93 8.16
CA VAL A 198 -13.39 -7.12 8.10
C VAL A 198 -14.10 -7.09 9.45
N ALA A 199 -14.33 -8.26 10.07
CA ALA A 199 -15.02 -8.35 11.34
C ALA A 199 -14.27 -7.61 12.46
N VAL A 200 -12.97 -7.84 12.56
CA VAL A 200 -12.13 -7.23 13.61
C VAL A 200 -11.93 -5.74 13.35
N CYS A 201 -11.74 -5.32 12.10
CA CYS A 201 -11.67 -3.90 11.72
C CYS A 201 -12.96 -3.16 12.08
N ALA A 202 -14.10 -3.75 11.75
CA ALA A 202 -15.41 -3.16 12.07
C ALA A 202 -15.64 -2.98 13.57
N TRP A 203 -15.01 -3.79 14.40
CA TRP A 203 -15.14 -3.74 15.87
C TRP A 203 -14.07 -2.89 16.55
N ILE A 204 -12.82 -2.93 16.08
CA ILE A 204 -11.66 -2.33 16.78
C ILE A 204 -11.33 -0.93 16.26
N VAL A 205 -11.37 -0.72 14.93
CA VAL A 205 -10.99 0.58 14.35
C VAL A 205 -12.06 1.62 14.68
N PRO A 206 -11.70 2.77 15.26
CA PRO A 206 -12.65 3.81 15.61
C PRO A 206 -13.44 4.29 14.39
N ARG A 207 -14.69 4.69 14.62
CA ARG A 207 -15.48 5.31 13.56
C ARG A 207 -14.86 6.65 13.18
N ASP A 208 -14.88 6.92 11.88
CA ASP A 208 -14.39 8.19 11.36
C ASP A 208 -15.16 9.34 12.01
N ARG A 209 -14.45 10.33 12.49
CA ARG A 209 -15.07 11.61 12.87
C ARG A 209 -15.50 12.29 11.58
N PRO A 210 -16.68 12.96 11.56
CA PRO A 210 -17.04 13.76 10.41
C PRO A 210 -15.93 14.78 10.16
N HIS A 211 -15.15 14.58 9.12
CA HIS A 211 -14.29 15.64 8.62
C HIS A 211 -15.17 16.51 7.74
N SER A 212 -15.32 17.76 8.11
CA SER A 212 -15.77 18.81 7.21
C SER A 212 -14.65 19.05 6.18
N ALA A 213 -14.41 18.08 5.31
CA ALA A 213 -13.59 18.31 4.14
C ALA A 213 -14.38 19.30 3.27
N GLU A 214 -14.13 20.58 3.49
CA GLU A 214 -14.64 21.64 2.63
C GLU A 214 -14.10 21.36 1.23
N GLY A 215 -15.01 21.17 0.28
CA GLY A 215 -14.69 20.91 -1.12
C GLY A 215 -15.13 19.54 -1.64
N GLY A 216 -15.35 19.45 -2.95
CA GLY A 216 -15.69 18.23 -3.68
C GLY A 216 -14.49 17.28 -3.84
N LEU A 217 -14.75 16.07 -4.34
CA LEU A 217 -13.70 15.25 -4.93
C LEU A 217 -13.23 15.93 -6.21
N ASP A 218 -11.92 16.04 -6.36
CA ASP A 218 -11.30 16.50 -7.60
C ASP A 218 -11.31 15.38 -8.65
N ILE A 219 -12.48 15.17 -9.28
CA ILE A 219 -12.64 14.13 -10.30
C ILE A 219 -11.65 14.31 -11.46
N PRO A 220 -11.44 15.53 -12.02
CA PRO A 220 -10.43 15.72 -13.04
C PRO A 220 -9.01 15.37 -12.57
N GLY A 221 -8.61 15.78 -11.37
CA GLY A 221 -7.31 15.42 -10.80
C GLY A 221 -7.13 13.91 -10.64
N ILE A 222 -8.19 13.19 -10.19
CA ILE A 222 -8.23 11.73 -10.12
C ILE A 222 -7.98 11.11 -11.50
N LEU A 223 -8.68 11.60 -12.53
CA LEU A 223 -8.58 11.05 -13.89
C LEU A 223 -7.21 11.35 -14.52
N ILE A 224 -6.70 12.57 -14.35
CA ILE A 224 -5.40 12.97 -14.88
C ILE A 224 -4.28 12.15 -14.23
N SER A 225 -4.24 12.11 -12.90
CA SER A 225 -3.21 11.35 -12.17
C SER A 225 -3.31 9.85 -12.43
N GLY A 226 -4.54 9.31 -12.45
CA GLY A 226 -4.80 7.90 -12.75
C GLY A 226 -4.35 7.53 -14.16
N ALA A 227 -4.68 8.34 -15.18
CA ALA A 227 -4.24 8.12 -16.55
C ALA A 227 -2.71 8.18 -16.69
N GLY A 228 -2.07 9.15 -16.03
CA GLY A 228 -0.61 9.27 -16.04
C GLY A 228 0.09 8.06 -15.41
N LEU A 229 -0.38 7.63 -14.22
CA LEU A 229 0.15 6.45 -13.55
C LEU A 229 -0.13 5.16 -14.33
N PHE A 230 -1.30 5.04 -14.94
CA PHE A 230 -1.64 3.91 -15.81
C PHE A 230 -0.69 3.84 -17.01
N CYS A 231 -0.50 4.94 -17.74
CA CYS A 231 0.42 5.00 -18.88
C CYS A 231 1.86 4.68 -18.48
N LEU A 232 2.33 5.25 -17.36
CA LEU A 232 3.68 4.99 -16.85
C LEU A 232 3.86 3.51 -16.49
N THR A 233 2.94 2.96 -15.70
CA THR A 233 3.02 1.57 -15.24
C THR A 233 2.90 0.60 -16.43
N LEU A 234 1.98 0.85 -17.36
CA LEU A 234 1.83 0.04 -18.56
C LEU A 234 3.08 0.07 -19.45
N ALA A 235 3.68 1.27 -19.62
CA ALA A 235 4.92 1.40 -20.37
C ALA A 235 6.05 0.58 -19.75
N LEU A 236 6.25 0.69 -18.44
CA LEU A 236 7.32 -0.04 -17.74
C LEU A 236 7.10 -1.55 -17.74
N VAL A 237 5.87 -1.99 -17.50
CA VAL A 237 5.53 -3.42 -17.40
C VAL A 237 5.61 -4.11 -18.77
N GLN A 238 5.21 -3.42 -19.84
CA GLN A 238 5.17 -4.01 -21.18
C GLN A 238 6.40 -3.69 -22.04
N ALA A 239 7.37 -2.94 -21.51
CA ALA A 239 8.55 -2.52 -22.25
C ALA A 239 9.36 -3.71 -22.80
N ASP A 240 9.49 -4.79 -22.04
CA ASP A 240 10.24 -5.98 -22.47
C ASP A 240 9.47 -6.77 -23.52
N ALA A 241 8.14 -6.89 -23.40
CA ALA A 241 7.31 -7.66 -24.33
C ALA A 241 7.10 -6.91 -25.66
N TRP A 242 6.91 -5.60 -25.63
CA TRP A 242 6.62 -4.78 -26.80
C TRP A 242 7.87 -4.09 -27.39
N GLY A 243 8.97 -4.10 -26.64
CA GLY A 243 10.23 -3.45 -26.97
C GLY A 243 10.29 -1.99 -26.52
N TRP A 244 11.35 -1.61 -25.84
CA TRP A 244 11.58 -0.26 -25.32
C TRP A 244 11.49 0.86 -26.37
N ARG A 245 11.77 0.54 -27.65
CA ARG A 245 11.70 1.50 -28.76
C ARG A 245 10.41 1.41 -29.56
N SER A 246 9.46 0.58 -29.13
CA SER A 246 8.15 0.48 -29.76
C SER A 246 7.44 1.83 -29.74
N PRO A 247 6.81 2.27 -30.83
CA PRO A 247 6.02 3.50 -30.89
C PRO A 247 4.95 3.57 -29.77
N VAL A 248 4.38 2.42 -29.38
CA VAL A 248 3.39 2.32 -28.31
C VAL A 248 4.03 2.64 -26.95
N ILE A 249 5.19 2.05 -26.63
CA ILE A 249 5.89 2.30 -25.38
C ILE A 249 6.36 3.75 -25.30
N VAL A 250 6.90 4.29 -26.40
CA VAL A 250 7.31 5.69 -26.46
C VAL A 250 6.11 6.62 -26.27
N ALA A 251 4.97 6.33 -26.92
CA ALA A 251 3.76 7.12 -26.78
C ALA A 251 3.20 7.07 -25.35
N LEU A 252 3.21 5.90 -24.70
CA LEU A 252 2.79 5.75 -23.31
C LEU A 252 3.72 6.52 -22.36
N GLY A 253 5.03 6.43 -22.54
CA GLY A 253 6.00 7.19 -21.76
C GLY A 253 5.87 8.69 -21.94
N ALA A 254 5.69 9.15 -23.19
CA ALA A 254 5.44 10.55 -23.50
C ALA A 254 4.12 11.05 -22.88
N SER A 255 3.04 10.24 -22.95
CA SER A 255 1.75 10.55 -22.33
C SER A 255 1.89 10.67 -20.81
N ALA A 256 2.60 9.74 -20.15
CA ALA A 256 2.86 9.80 -18.72
C ALA A 256 3.67 11.07 -18.35
N ALA A 257 4.72 11.37 -19.12
CA ALA A 257 5.53 12.56 -18.91
C ALA A 257 4.73 13.86 -19.12
N ALA A 258 3.83 13.91 -20.10
CA ALA A 258 2.95 15.06 -20.36
C ALA A 258 1.85 15.22 -19.30
N THR A 259 1.35 14.11 -18.75
CA THR A 259 0.29 14.14 -17.73
C THR A 259 0.78 14.76 -16.42
N PHE A 260 2.07 14.59 -16.07
CA PHE A 260 2.62 15.15 -14.84
C PHE A 260 2.53 16.68 -14.74
N PRO A 261 3.03 17.47 -15.70
CA PRO A 261 2.88 18.93 -15.66
C PRO A 261 1.43 19.39 -15.79
N VAL A 262 0.58 18.65 -16.54
CA VAL A 262 -0.85 18.93 -16.62
C VAL A 262 -1.51 18.74 -15.25
N PHE A 263 -1.20 17.65 -14.54
CA PHE A 263 -1.68 17.41 -13.18
C PHE A 263 -1.21 18.52 -12.22
N MET A 264 0.09 18.87 -12.23
CA MET A 264 0.61 19.95 -11.39
C MET A 264 -0.08 21.30 -11.68
N TRP A 265 -0.31 21.62 -12.95
CA TRP A 265 -1.01 22.83 -13.35
C TRP A 265 -2.47 22.81 -12.87
N TRP A 266 -3.18 21.69 -13.01
CA TRP A 266 -4.54 21.50 -12.51
C TRP A 266 -4.63 21.69 -11.00
N GLU A 267 -3.77 21.04 -10.25
CA GLU A 267 -3.71 21.11 -8.77
C GLU A 267 -3.45 22.53 -8.25
N THR A 268 -2.78 23.38 -9.01
CA THR A 268 -2.60 24.80 -8.63
C THR A 268 -3.85 25.65 -8.83
N ARG A 269 -4.85 25.18 -9.57
CA ARG A 269 -6.04 25.94 -9.94
C ARG A 269 -7.33 25.42 -9.30
N THR A 270 -7.34 24.17 -8.87
CA THR A 270 -8.53 23.58 -8.25
C THR A 270 -8.72 24.09 -6.80
N PRO A 271 -9.98 24.39 -6.39
CA PRO A 271 -10.25 24.83 -5.01
C PRO A 271 -9.99 23.75 -3.95
N SER A 272 -10.04 22.49 -4.35
CA SER A 272 -9.87 21.32 -3.47
C SER A 272 -8.80 20.36 -4.01
N PRO A 273 -7.52 20.76 -4.03
CA PRO A 273 -6.46 19.98 -4.64
C PRO A 273 -6.29 18.63 -3.96
N MET A 274 -6.06 17.57 -4.74
CA MET A 274 -5.69 16.24 -4.22
C MET A 274 -4.30 16.27 -3.58
N PHE A 275 -3.39 16.98 -4.22
CA PHE A 275 -2.02 17.15 -3.78
C PHE A 275 -1.68 18.64 -3.64
N PRO A 276 -1.56 19.17 -2.41
CA PRO A 276 -1.19 20.58 -2.21
C PRO A 276 0.24 20.82 -2.73
N VAL A 277 0.35 21.32 -3.97
CA VAL A 277 1.65 21.55 -4.65
C VAL A 277 2.62 22.40 -3.83
N GLY A 278 2.08 23.25 -2.94
CA GLY A 278 2.86 24.03 -1.99
C GLY A 278 3.77 23.20 -1.07
N LEU A 279 3.43 21.94 -0.81
CA LEU A 279 4.27 21.03 -0.02
C LEU A 279 5.63 20.77 -0.66
N LEU A 280 5.71 20.77 -2.00
CA LEU A 280 6.97 20.59 -2.72
C LEU A 280 7.96 21.76 -2.51
N ARG A 281 7.49 22.91 -2.05
CA ARG A 281 8.36 24.04 -1.70
C ARG A 281 8.98 23.90 -0.30
N ILE A 282 8.47 22.99 0.49
CA ILE A 282 8.97 22.70 1.84
C ILE A 282 10.17 21.76 1.73
N ARG A 283 11.38 22.28 1.87
CA ARG A 283 12.63 21.51 1.70
C ARG A 283 12.68 20.18 2.48
N PRO A 284 12.34 20.11 3.78
CA PRO A 284 12.33 18.84 4.51
C PRO A 284 11.35 17.82 3.92
N PHE A 285 10.16 18.27 3.47
CA PHE A 285 9.18 17.39 2.84
C PHE A 285 9.70 16.80 1.53
N THR A 286 10.24 17.62 0.64
CA THR A 286 10.76 17.17 -0.64
C THR A 286 11.99 16.28 -0.46
N ALA A 287 12.90 16.64 0.44
CA ALA A 287 14.08 15.82 0.73
C ALA A 287 13.69 14.44 1.28
N ALA A 288 12.75 14.38 2.24
CA ALA A 288 12.28 13.12 2.81
C ALA A 288 11.63 12.22 1.75
N ASN A 289 10.73 12.78 0.91
CA ASN A 289 10.08 12.00 -0.15
C ASN A 289 11.06 11.52 -1.21
N THR A 290 12.03 12.35 -1.59
CA THR A 290 13.10 11.96 -2.52
C THR A 290 13.98 10.85 -1.93
N ALA A 291 14.34 10.95 -0.65
CA ALA A 291 15.10 9.91 0.03
C ALA A 291 14.33 8.59 0.10
N ILE A 292 13.03 8.62 0.43
CA ILE A 292 12.16 7.43 0.46
C ILE A 292 12.04 6.81 -0.94
N MET A 293 11.93 7.61 -1.99
CA MET A 293 11.88 7.12 -3.37
C MET A 293 13.16 6.36 -3.74
N PHE A 294 14.34 6.95 -3.51
CA PHE A 294 15.60 6.29 -3.79
C PHE A 294 15.84 5.05 -2.92
N LEU A 295 15.45 5.12 -1.64
CA LEU A 295 15.51 3.97 -0.73
C LEU A 295 14.62 2.82 -1.24
N GLY A 296 13.40 3.13 -1.68
CA GLY A 296 12.48 2.13 -2.24
C GLY A 296 13.04 1.44 -3.49
N VAL A 297 13.61 2.21 -4.42
CA VAL A 297 14.27 1.67 -5.62
C VAL A 297 15.48 0.81 -5.24
N ALA A 298 16.33 1.29 -4.34
CA ALA A 298 17.51 0.56 -3.88
C ALA A 298 17.14 -0.75 -3.17
N MET A 299 16.17 -0.71 -2.26
CA MET A 299 15.71 -1.90 -1.55
C MET A 299 15.05 -2.91 -2.49
N GLY A 300 14.15 -2.45 -3.38
CA GLY A 300 13.50 -3.32 -4.35
C GLY A 300 14.51 -3.99 -5.30
N GLY A 301 15.46 -3.22 -5.83
CA GLY A 301 16.51 -3.75 -6.68
C GLY A 301 17.43 -4.73 -5.95
N THR A 302 17.85 -4.39 -4.72
CA THR A 302 18.67 -5.30 -3.89
C THR A 302 17.95 -6.60 -3.59
N PHE A 303 16.66 -6.52 -3.22
CA PHE A 303 15.85 -7.71 -2.94
C PHE A 303 15.74 -8.62 -4.18
N LEU A 304 15.43 -8.04 -5.33
CA LEU A 304 15.36 -8.79 -6.59
C LEU A 304 16.70 -9.46 -6.94
N MET A 305 17.80 -8.70 -6.87
CA MET A 305 19.13 -9.23 -7.16
C MET A 305 19.54 -10.33 -6.18
N LEU A 306 19.20 -10.18 -4.90
CA LEU A 306 19.47 -11.20 -3.88
C LEU A 306 18.72 -12.52 -4.17
N VAL A 307 17.45 -12.43 -4.56
CA VAL A 307 16.67 -13.62 -4.97
C VAL A 307 17.34 -14.31 -6.15
N ILE A 308 17.64 -13.57 -7.22
CA ILE A 308 18.28 -14.08 -8.41
C ILE A 308 19.64 -14.72 -8.06
N PHE A 309 20.47 -14.05 -7.28
CA PHE A 309 21.77 -14.56 -6.85
C PHE A 309 21.66 -15.88 -6.09
N LEU A 310 20.76 -15.97 -5.12
CA LEU A 310 20.58 -17.19 -4.32
C LEU A 310 20.12 -18.37 -5.16
N VAL A 311 19.21 -18.15 -6.11
CA VAL A 311 18.67 -19.23 -6.94
C VAL A 311 19.62 -19.60 -8.07
N THR A 312 20.11 -18.60 -8.84
CA THR A 312 20.85 -18.88 -10.07
C THR A 312 22.35 -19.09 -9.85
N VAL A 313 22.96 -18.39 -8.88
CA VAL A 313 24.42 -18.47 -8.63
C VAL A 313 24.72 -19.43 -7.48
N SER A 314 23.99 -19.33 -6.36
CA SER A 314 24.22 -20.16 -5.18
C SER A 314 23.53 -21.54 -5.28
N GLY A 315 22.68 -21.76 -6.28
CA GLY A 315 21.99 -23.04 -6.50
C GLY A 315 20.97 -23.39 -5.40
N TYR A 316 20.47 -22.40 -4.67
CA TYR A 316 19.44 -22.65 -3.66
C TYR A 316 18.12 -23.00 -4.33
N SER A 317 17.40 -23.95 -3.75
CA SER A 317 15.98 -24.12 -4.12
C SER A 317 15.21 -22.85 -3.76
N GLU A 318 14.10 -22.60 -4.46
CA GLU A 318 13.24 -21.44 -4.22
C GLU A 318 12.82 -21.33 -2.74
N LEU A 319 12.47 -22.45 -2.11
CA LEU A 319 12.13 -22.50 -0.70
C LEU A 319 13.31 -22.10 0.20
N ARG A 320 14.52 -22.60 -0.10
CA ARG A 320 15.71 -22.27 0.68
C ARG A 320 16.09 -20.78 0.53
N ALA A 321 15.96 -20.23 -0.68
CA ALA A 321 16.17 -18.81 -0.94
C ALA A 321 15.14 -17.96 -0.18
N ALA A 322 13.86 -18.33 -0.24
CA ALA A 322 12.80 -17.63 0.50
C ALA A 322 13.04 -17.64 2.02
N LEU A 323 13.44 -18.80 2.60
CA LEU A 323 13.77 -18.89 4.01
C LEU A 323 15.00 -18.04 4.39
N ALA A 324 16.04 -18.04 3.56
CA ALA A 324 17.23 -17.20 3.79
C ALA A 324 16.89 -15.70 3.81
N ILE A 325 16.02 -15.26 2.93
CA ILE A 325 15.60 -13.86 2.80
C ILE A 325 14.64 -13.48 3.95
N SER A 326 13.82 -14.40 4.45
CA SER A 326 12.87 -14.14 5.54
C SER A 326 13.53 -13.74 6.85
N VAL A 327 14.85 -13.95 7.02
CA VAL A 327 15.62 -13.46 8.15
C VAL A 327 15.59 -11.92 8.23
N MET A 328 15.58 -11.21 7.11
CA MET A 328 15.58 -9.74 7.10
C MET A 328 14.34 -9.13 7.78
N PRO A 329 13.10 -9.48 7.42
CA PRO A 329 11.91 -8.94 8.09
C PRO A 329 11.80 -9.41 9.55
N VAL A 330 12.29 -10.60 9.89
CA VAL A 330 12.33 -11.06 11.28
C VAL A 330 13.28 -10.19 12.12
N LEU A 331 14.47 -9.90 11.63
CA LEU A 331 15.40 -8.99 12.31
C LEU A 331 14.82 -7.57 12.41
N ALA A 332 14.15 -7.09 11.36
CA ALA A 332 13.50 -5.79 11.39
C ALA A 332 12.43 -5.71 12.49
N LEU A 333 11.63 -6.77 12.69
CA LEU A 333 10.65 -6.86 13.78
C LEU A 333 11.29 -6.82 15.16
N LEU A 334 12.47 -7.42 15.33
CA LEU A 334 13.19 -7.43 16.60
C LEU A 334 13.87 -6.09 16.93
N VAL A 335 14.32 -5.37 15.90
CA VAL A 335 15.04 -4.11 16.06
C VAL A 335 14.08 -2.92 16.13
N ALA A 336 12.99 -2.92 15.35
CA ALA A 336 12.03 -1.81 15.27
C ALA A 336 11.50 -1.29 16.63
N PRO A 337 11.26 -2.12 17.66
CA PRO A 337 10.82 -1.62 18.97
C PRO A 337 11.89 -0.82 19.74
N ASN A 338 13.16 -0.97 19.37
CA ASN A 338 14.32 -0.38 20.08
C ASN A 338 14.97 0.77 19.29
N ALA A 339 14.51 1.06 18.08
CA ALA A 339 14.97 2.14 17.23
C ALA A 339 14.05 3.37 17.34
#